data_3b1441cce505203637fa74472303f014
#
_entry.id   3b1441cce505203637fa74472303f014
#
_cell.length_a   1.000
_cell.length_b   1.000
_cell.length_c   1.000
_cell.angle_alpha   90.00
_cell.angle_beta   90.00
_cell.angle_gamma   90.00
#
_symmetry.space_group_name_H-M   'P 1'
#
loop_
_entity.id
_entity.type
_entity.pdbx_description
1 polymer ?
#
loop_
_entity_poly.entity_id
_entity_poly.type
_entity_poly.pdbx_seq_one_letter_code
_entity_poly.pdbx_strand_id
1 'polypeptide(L)'
;MKKLLAVLTASALALSLAACSGAASSGSSAAASGSASQSEAASNSASAEGASYRIAIVQQMDHSSLDEIRAAIEAELDARAAADGITIEYQEFNGQNDATMLNQIGTQVVSDGYDAIIPIASLAAQCMVTAADGDIPVVYAAISDPATAGLTDLPNVTGTSDALNTAFIMDMMFAIDPDIQTVGLLYSNSEPNSETPIADAKAYLEEKGIAYVEATGNTTDEVLTAVSTLTDRVDAVFTPTDNVIMGAAGAVAETLTDAGISFYAGADSFVTSGAFATCGVNYTDLGSYTADMAVDALLSGEVPADYHVMDGGIITVNTETAAALDLSYNAFTNMVDNVVEVTTAAE
;
A
#
# COMPACT_ATOMS: atom_id res chain seq x y z
N MET A 1 51.13 -24.19 5.24
CA MET A 1 52.29 -24.15 6.18
C MET A 1 52.13 -22.92 7.06
N LYS A 2 52.20 -23.14 8.38
CA LYS A 2 52.30 -22.18 9.52
C LYS A 2 51.04 -21.35 9.79
N LYS A 3 50.11 -21.67 10.70
CA LYS A 3 50.11 -21.80 12.20
C LYS A 3 50.76 -20.61 12.94
N LEU A 4 49.95 -19.91 13.78
CA LEU A 4 50.19 -19.53 15.19
C LEU A 4 49.05 -18.57 15.57
N LEU A 5 48.19 -18.91 16.50
CA LEU A 5 48.15 -19.02 17.97
C LEU A 5 47.93 -17.68 18.67
N ALA A 6 46.75 -17.56 19.20
CA ALA A 6 46.22 -17.23 20.53
C ALA A 6 47.03 -16.29 21.45
N VAL A 7 46.30 -15.35 22.12
CA VAL A 7 46.44 -15.11 23.57
C VAL A 7 45.12 -14.53 24.13
N LEU A 8 44.56 -15.24 25.12
CA LEU A 8 43.55 -14.78 26.10
C LEU A 8 44.21 -13.84 27.11
N THR A 9 43.46 -12.81 27.58
CA THR A 9 43.61 -12.31 28.98
C THR A 9 42.24 -11.98 29.54
N ALA A 10 41.86 -12.77 30.54
CA ALA A 10 40.80 -12.50 31.50
C ALA A 10 41.33 -11.63 32.63
N SER A 11 40.54 -10.69 33.12
CA SER A 11 40.77 -10.05 34.42
C SER A 11 39.42 -9.76 35.07
N ALA A 12 39.13 -10.49 36.13
CA ALA A 12 38.08 -10.31 37.12
C ALA A 12 38.64 -9.54 38.33
N LEU A 13 37.83 -8.66 38.89
CA LEU A 13 37.89 -8.22 40.34
C LEU A 13 36.57 -7.49 40.58
N ALA A 14 35.67 -8.00 41.37
CA ALA A 14 35.53 -8.25 42.82
C ALA A 14 34.93 -7.05 43.59
N LEU A 15 33.76 -7.37 44.11
CA LEU A 15 32.95 -6.89 45.24
C LEU A 15 33.46 -5.76 46.15
N SER A 16 32.52 -4.88 46.58
CA SER A 16 32.41 -4.41 47.95
C SER A 16 30.96 -4.12 48.37
N LEU A 17 30.48 -4.93 49.33
CA LEU A 17 29.31 -4.66 50.17
C LEU A 17 29.68 -3.62 51.25
N ALA A 18 28.71 -2.74 51.54
CA ALA A 18 28.66 -2.08 52.86
C ALA A 18 27.21 -1.99 53.32
N ALA A 19 26.89 -2.77 54.33
CA ALA A 19 25.69 -2.68 55.14
C ALA A 19 25.91 -1.72 56.28
N CYS A 20 24.90 -0.94 56.65
CA CYS A 20 24.79 -0.41 58.01
C CYS A 20 23.31 -0.35 58.42
N SER A 21 23.10 -1.01 59.53
CA SER A 21 21.91 -1.25 60.31
C SER A 21 21.62 -0.13 61.31
N GLY A 22 20.38 -0.04 61.78
CA GLY A 22 19.99 0.52 63.06
C GLY A 22 18.67 1.31 62.93
N ALA A 23 17.67 1.14 63.69
CA ALA A 23 17.17 0.42 64.79
C ALA A 23 15.80 0.97 65.16
N ALA A 24 14.98 0.14 65.72
CA ALA A 24 13.56 0.26 66.00
C ALA A 24 13.17 1.37 66.98
N SER A 25 11.92 1.84 66.92
CA SER A 25 11.09 2.00 68.12
C SER A 25 9.59 1.92 67.80
N SER A 26 8.93 1.24 68.64
CA SER A 26 7.57 0.79 68.79
C SER A 26 6.59 1.89 69.15
N GLY A 27 5.27 1.69 68.80
CA GLY A 27 4.16 2.47 69.34
C GLY A 27 2.80 2.15 68.72
N SER A 28 2.16 1.13 69.25
CA SER A 28 0.77 0.82 69.63
C SER A 28 -0.41 1.51 68.97
N SER A 29 -1.30 0.63 68.44
CA SER A 29 -2.78 0.56 68.46
C SER A 29 -3.64 1.80 68.35
N ALA A 30 -4.57 1.76 67.35
CA ALA A 30 -6.02 1.71 67.60
C ALA A 30 -6.80 1.48 66.29
N ALA A 31 -7.79 0.60 66.37
CA ALA A 31 -8.73 0.25 65.30
C ALA A 31 -9.78 1.35 65.14
N ALA A 32 -10.26 1.54 63.88
CA ALA A 32 -11.66 1.83 63.58
C ALA A 32 -11.94 1.76 62.08
N SER A 33 -12.90 0.88 61.75
CA SER A 33 -13.97 0.96 60.79
C SER A 33 -13.78 1.64 59.41
N GLY A 34 -13.87 0.82 58.38
CA GLY A 34 -14.80 0.84 57.28
C GLY A 34 -15.01 2.15 56.49
N SER A 35 -14.55 2.16 55.26
CA SER A 35 -15.36 2.62 54.15
C SER A 35 -14.79 2.04 52.85
N ALA A 36 -15.62 1.27 52.16
CA ALA A 36 -15.32 0.86 50.80
C ALA A 36 -15.37 2.10 49.89
N SER A 37 -14.21 2.54 49.42
CA SER A 37 -14.13 3.45 48.26
C SER A 37 -14.03 2.59 47.03
N GLN A 38 -15.12 2.54 46.27
CA GLN A 38 -15.09 2.20 44.88
C GLN A 38 -14.10 3.13 44.21
N SER A 39 -13.00 2.58 43.70
CA SER A 39 -12.17 3.25 42.71
C SER A 39 -12.95 3.17 41.41
N GLU A 40 -13.69 4.21 41.09
CA GLU A 40 -14.08 4.50 39.74
C GLU A 40 -12.77 4.67 38.96
N ALA A 41 -12.53 3.76 38.03
CA ALA A 41 -11.57 3.96 36.98
C ALA A 41 -12.14 5.13 36.13
N ALA A 42 -11.70 6.33 36.46
CA ALA A 42 -11.84 7.46 35.56
C ALA A 42 -11.01 7.11 34.32
N SER A 43 -11.68 6.73 33.25
CA SER A 43 -11.09 6.78 31.91
C SER A 43 -10.73 8.25 31.69
N ASN A 44 -9.46 8.53 31.77
CA ASN A 44 -8.90 9.83 31.45
C ASN A 44 -8.92 9.94 29.92
N SER A 45 -10.06 10.31 29.34
CA SER A 45 -10.09 10.96 28.03
C SER A 45 -9.46 12.35 28.25
N ALA A 46 -8.14 12.40 28.26
CA ALA A 46 -7.44 13.66 28.06
C ALA A 46 -7.83 14.10 26.64
N SER A 47 -8.56 15.20 26.55
CA SER A 47 -8.81 15.88 25.27
C SER A 47 -7.43 16.10 24.63
N ALA A 48 -7.22 15.56 23.44
CA ALA A 48 -6.00 15.76 22.66
C ALA A 48 -5.87 17.19 22.11
N GLU A 49 -6.76 18.09 22.52
CA GLU A 49 -6.80 19.49 22.12
C GLU A 49 -5.44 20.16 22.35
N GLY A 50 -4.79 20.61 21.26
CA GLY A 50 -3.47 21.21 21.30
C GLY A 50 -2.27 20.24 21.21
N ALA A 51 -2.51 18.93 21.03
CA ALA A 51 -1.43 17.99 20.71
C ALA A 51 -0.81 18.30 19.34
N SER A 52 0.47 17.97 19.17
CA SER A 52 1.20 18.14 17.91
C SER A 52 1.84 16.84 17.51
N TYR A 53 1.63 16.45 16.25
CA TYR A 53 2.14 15.22 15.67
C TYR A 53 2.92 15.50 14.39
N ARG A 54 3.92 14.65 14.11
CA ARG A 54 4.73 14.70 12.89
C ARG A 54 4.55 13.39 12.12
N ILE A 55 4.11 13.47 10.87
CA ILE A 55 3.84 12.31 10.02
C ILE A 55 4.78 12.32 8.82
N ALA A 56 5.41 11.18 8.52
CA ALA A 56 6.17 10.99 7.29
C ALA A 56 5.28 10.31 6.25
N ILE A 57 5.05 10.95 5.10
CA ILE A 57 4.38 10.35 3.93
C ILE A 57 5.48 9.87 2.99
N VAL A 58 5.57 8.56 2.74
CA VAL A 58 6.67 7.97 1.95
C VAL A 58 6.10 7.29 0.71
N GLN A 59 6.14 8.00 -0.41
CA GLN A 59 5.66 7.50 -1.69
C GLN A 59 6.73 6.65 -2.38
N GLN A 60 6.33 5.50 -2.98
CA GLN A 60 7.28 4.62 -3.66
C GLN A 60 7.92 5.30 -4.86
N MET A 61 7.13 5.93 -5.72
CA MET A 61 7.55 6.68 -6.90
C MET A 61 6.45 7.63 -7.35
N ASP A 62 6.75 8.54 -8.29
CA ASP A 62 5.76 9.44 -8.88
C ASP A 62 5.01 8.77 -10.04
N HIS A 63 3.70 8.70 -9.93
CA HIS A 63 2.74 8.48 -11.01
C HIS A 63 1.32 8.79 -10.52
N SER A 64 0.39 8.97 -11.46
CA SER A 64 -0.95 9.53 -11.19
C SER A 64 -1.72 8.85 -10.05
N SER A 65 -1.70 7.51 -9.93
CA SER A 65 -2.40 6.82 -8.83
C SER A 65 -1.82 7.16 -7.47
N LEU A 66 -0.47 7.09 -7.33
CA LEU A 66 0.17 7.35 -6.04
C LEU A 66 0.11 8.83 -5.67
N ASP A 67 0.14 9.73 -6.67
CA ASP A 67 -0.02 11.17 -6.46
C ASP A 67 -1.44 11.51 -5.99
N GLU A 68 -2.48 10.83 -6.54
CA GLU A 68 -3.85 10.96 -6.09
C GLU A 68 -4.02 10.51 -4.63
N ILE A 69 -3.48 9.33 -4.28
CA ILE A 69 -3.51 8.81 -2.90
C ILE A 69 -2.82 9.80 -1.95
N ARG A 70 -1.61 10.28 -2.30
CA ARG A 70 -0.86 11.23 -1.50
C ARG A 70 -1.64 12.51 -1.28
N ALA A 71 -2.18 13.11 -2.34
CA ALA A 71 -2.96 14.34 -2.25
C ALA A 71 -4.22 14.17 -1.37
N ALA A 72 -4.88 13.01 -1.44
CA ALA A 72 -6.02 12.69 -0.59
C ALA A 72 -5.62 12.52 0.89
N ILE A 73 -4.47 11.85 1.16
CA ILE A 73 -3.91 11.75 2.52
C ILE A 73 -3.65 13.14 3.09
N GLU A 74 -2.95 14.01 2.36
CA GLU A 74 -2.63 15.38 2.80
C GLU A 74 -3.89 16.19 3.12
N ALA A 75 -4.89 16.14 2.22
CA ALA A 75 -6.15 16.85 2.39
C ALA A 75 -6.91 16.37 3.63
N GLU A 76 -6.92 15.06 3.89
CA GLU A 76 -7.61 14.49 5.06
C GLU A 76 -6.84 14.78 6.36
N LEU A 77 -5.50 14.73 6.36
CA LEU A 77 -4.69 15.13 7.52
C LEU A 77 -4.98 16.59 7.92
N ASP A 78 -5.08 17.49 6.94
CA ASP A 78 -5.44 18.89 7.19
C ASP A 78 -6.87 19.03 7.75
N ALA A 79 -7.81 18.27 7.21
CA ALA A 79 -9.21 18.27 7.66
C ALA A 79 -9.32 17.73 9.10
N ARG A 80 -8.65 16.61 9.42
CA ARG A 80 -8.62 16.03 10.76
C ARG A 80 -7.92 16.94 11.76
N ALA A 81 -6.80 17.57 11.40
CA ALA A 81 -6.11 18.52 12.25
C ALA A 81 -7.04 19.66 12.69
N ALA A 82 -7.83 20.19 11.73
CA ALA A 82 -8.81 21.26 12.02
C ALA A 82 -10.00 20.76 12.85
N ALA A 83 -10.51 19.55 12.58
CA ALA A 83 -11.68 18.99 13.25
C ALA A 83 -11.37 18.58 14.70
N ASP A 84 -10.20 17.98 14.94
CA ASP A 84 -9.81 17.45 16.25
C ASP A 84 -9.09 18.49 17.13
N GLY A 85 -8.79 19.68 16.60
CA GLY A 85 -8.11 20.77 17.33
C GLY A 85 -6.65 20.44 17.65
N ILE A 86 -5.99 19.67 16.81
CA ILE A 86 -4.59 19.24 16.91
C ILE A 86 -3.74 19.91 15.83
N THR A 87 -2.42 19.78 15.95
CA THR A 87 -1.48 20.19 14.90
C THR A 87 -0.87 18.95 14.28
N ILE A 88 -0.95 18.83 12.96
CA ILE A 88 -0.28 17.78 12.20
C ILE A 88 0.73 18.46 11.26
N GLU A 89 2.01 18.14 11.43
CA GLU A 89 3.06 18.50 10.49
C GLU A 89 3.43 17.23 9.70
N TYR A 90 3.29 17.26 8.39
CA TYR A 90 3.70 16.13 7.55
C TYR A 90 4.81 16.54 6.59
N GLN A 91 5.62 15.57 6.22
CA GLN A 91 6.67 15.70 5.23
C GLN A 91 6.62 14.56 4.24
N GLU A 92 6.73 14.93 2.96
CA GLU A 92 6.75 14.00 1.84
C GLU A 92 8.17 13.51 1.55
N PHE A 93 8.26 12.21 1.23
CA PHE A 93 9.46 11.56 0.76
C PHE A 93 9.14 10.73 -0.46
N ASN A 94 10.04 10.68 -1.44
CA ASN A 94 9.88 9.88 -2.65
C ASN A 94 11.03 8.88 -2.79
N GLY A 95 10.68 7.61 -2.91
CA GLY A 95 11.62 6.50 -3.04
C GLY A 95 12.19 6.28 -4.42
N GLN A 96 11.63 6.94 -5.45
CA GLN A 96 12.04 6.83 -6.85
C GLN A 96 12.13 5.37 -7.35
N ASN A 97 11.26 4.52 -6.82
CA ASN A 97 11.24 3.07 -7.05
C ASN A 97 12.59 2.37 -6.75
N ASP A 98 13.38 2.91 -5.81
CA ASP A 98 14.69 2.37 -5.41
C ASP A 98 14.66 1.94 -3.94
N ALA A 99 14.79 0.64 -3.70
CA ALA A 99 14.80 0.07 -2.35
C ALA A 99 15.94 0.63 -1.47
N THR A 100 17.06 1.04 -2.07
CA THR A 100 18.17 1.63 -1.32
C THR A 100 17.79 3.03 -0.84
N MET A 101 17.15 3.82 -1.69
CA MET A 101 16.62 5.14 -1.34
C MET A 101 15.56 5.02 -0.26
N LEU A 102 14.59 4.11 -0.41
CA LEU A 102 13.54 3.87 0.58
C LEU A 102 14.11 3.46 1.94
N ASN A 103 15.12 2.60 1.99
CA ASN A 103 15.79 2.23 3.25
C ASN A 103 16.55 3.42 3.89
N GLN A 104 17.12 4.32 3.08
CA GLN A 104 17.73 5.55 3.60
C GLN A 104 16.67 6.50 4.17
N ILE A 105 15.54 6.68 3.46
CA ILE A 105 14.39 7.45 3.95
C ILE A 105 13.88 6.86 5.26
N GLY A 106 13.68 5.54 5.37
CA GLY A 106 13.25 4.88 6.59
C GLY A 106 14.18 5.15 7.77
N THR A 107 15.50 5.04 7.55
CA THR A 107 16.51 5.38 8.57
C THR A 107 16.42 6.84 9.01
N GLN A 108 16.23 7.75 8.07
CA GLN A 108 16.07 9.18 8.35
C GLN A 108 14.80 9.45 9.15
N VAL A 109 13.64 8.92 8.71
CA VAL A 109 12.34 9.12 9.36
C VAL A 109 12.36 8.66 10.82
N VAL A 110 12.93 7.48 11.08
CA VAL A 110 13.09 6.97 12.45
C VAL A 110 14.02 7.87 13.28
N SER A 111 15.16 8.28 12.71
CA SER A 111 16.12 9.16 13.41
C SER A 111 15.56 10.55 13.70
N ASP A 112 14.73 11.09 12.82
CA ASP A 112 14.13 12.43 12.95
C ASP A 112 12.94 12.44 13.94
N GLY A 113 12.49 11.26 14.40
CA GLY A 113 11.47 11.10 15.44
C GLY A 113 10.07 11.52 14.97
N TYR A 114 9.61 10.96 13.85
CA TYR A 114 8.22 11.08 13.42
C TYR A 114 7.32 10.22 14.31
N ASP A 115 6.07 10.67 14.52
CA ASP A 115 5.08 10.00 15.37
C ASP A 115 4.33 8.89 14.63
N ALA A 116 4.22 8.97 13.29
CA ALA A 116 3.66 7.93 12.41
C ALA A 116 4.30 8.00 11.02
N ILE A 117 4.20 6.88 10.30
CA ILE A 117 4.66 6.76 8.91
C ILE A 117 3.50 6.28 8.04
N ILE A 118 3.22 6.98 6.94
CA ILE A 118 2.25 6.57 5.93
C ILE A 118 3.02 6.24 4.65
N PRO A 119 3.42 4.98 4.45
CA PRO A 119 3.99 4.55 3.18
C PRO A 119 2.90 4.29 2.15
N ILE A 120 3.14 4.70 0.91
CA ILE A 120 2.25 4.49 -0.23
C ILE A 120 2.90 3.48 -1.17
N ALA A 121 2.21 2.38 -1.46
CA ALA A 121 2.59 1.20 -2.22
C ALA A 121 3.54 0.22 -1.50
N SER A 122 3.61 -1.01 -2.04
CA SER A 122 4.12 -2.20 -1.33
C SER A 122 5.60 -2.13 -0.99
N LEU A 123 6.46 -1.70 -1.92
CA LEU A 123 7.90 -1.62 -1.65
C LEU A 123 8.21 -0.55 -0.58
N ALA A 124 7.52 0.59 -0.63
CA ALA A 124 7.65 1.63 0.38
C ALA A 124 7.21 1.11 1.76
N ALA A 125 6.07 0.43 1.83
CA ALA A 125 5.56 -0.15 3.07
C ALA A 125 6.52 -1.17 3.68
N GLN A 126 7.05 -2.10 2.89
CA GLN A 126 8.03 -3.09 3.36
C GLN A 126 9.30 -2.44 3.93
N CYS A 127 9.82 -1.40 3.25
CA CYS A 127 10.99 -0.67 3.73
C CYS A 127 10.70 0.10 5.03
N MET A 128 9.55 0.78 5.12
CA MET A 128 9.19 1.57 6.30
C MET A 128 8.88 0.70 7.51
N VAL A 129 8.15 -0.41 7.34
CA VAL A 129 7.89 -1.39 8.40
C VAL A 129 9.19 -1.98 8.93
N THR A 130 10.12 -2.31 8.03
CA THR A 130 11.46 -2.80 8.42
C THR A 130 12.24 -1.76 9.22
N ALA A 131 12.17 -0.48 8.83
CA ALA A 131 12.89 0.60 9.50
C ALA A 131 12.28 0.96 10.86
N ALA A 132 10.94 0.95 10.97
CA ALA A 132 10.20 1.27 12.19
C ALA A 132 10.36 0.20 13.28
N ASP A 133 10.62 -1.06 12.92
CA ASP A 133 10.85 -2.21 13.81
C ASP A 133 9.81 -2.33 14.96
N GLY A 134 8.57 -1.91 14.69
CA GLY A 134 7.46 -1.92 15.65
C GLY A 134 7.42 -0.75 16.65
N ASP A 135 8.37 0.18 16.60
CA ASP A 135 8.45 1.30 17.53
C ASP A 135 7.57 2.49 17.12
N ILE A 136 7.37 2.69 15.81
CA ILE A 136 6.57 3.78 15.23
C ILE A 136 5.36 3.18 14.50
N PRO A 137 4.14 3.70 14.69
CA PRO A 137 2.98 3.32 13.90
C PRO A 137 3.23 3.47 12.39
N VAL A 138 2.98 2.40 11.63
CA VAL A 138 3.01 2.40 10.17
C VAL A 138 1.61 2.09 9.64
N VAL A 139 1.03 3.06 8.95
CA VAL A 139 -0.31 2.94 8.34
C VAL A 139 -0.14 3.03 6.82
N TYR A 140 -0.05 1.87 6.18
CA TYR A 140 0.22 1.81 4.75
C TYR A 140 -1.01 2.14 3.90
N ALA A 141 -0.79 2.66 2.69
CA ALA A 141 -1.81 2.95 1.68
C ALA A 141 -1.60 2.07 0.44
N ALA A 142 -2.69 1.52 -0.10
CA ALA A 142 -2.74 0.80 -1.36
C ALA A 142 -1.79 -0.40 -1.44
N ILE A 143 -1.99 -1.37 -0.55
CA ILE A 143 -1.30 -2.65 -0.60
C ILE A 143 -2.27 -3.71 -1.14
N SER A 144 -1.99 -4.23 -2.33
CA SER A 144 -2.92 -5.15 -3.00
C SER A 144 -3.08 -6.48 -2.27
N ASP A 145 -1.99 -7.01 -1.69
CA ASP A 145 -2.01 -8.21 -0.85
C ASP A 145 -1.06 -8.04 0.34
N PRO A 146 -1.56 -7.52 1.49
CA PRO A 146 -0.75 -7.34 2.69
C PRO A 146 -0.14 -8.63 3.23
N ALA A 147 -0.80 -9.77 3.05
CA ALA A 147 -0.29 -11.06 3.53
C ALA A 147 0.93 -11.51 2.70
N THR A 148 0.82 -11.48 1.37
CA THR A 148 1.94 -11.80 0.46
C THR A 148 3.07 -10.79 0.61
N ALA A 149 2.76 -9.53 0.86
CA ALA A 149 3.77 -8.50 1.13
C ALA A 149 4.47 -8.65 2.50
N GLY A 150 3.98 -9.55 3.38
CA GLY A 150 4.54 -9.76 4.72
C GLY A 150 4.23 -8.62 5.70
N LEU A 151 3.08 -7.95 5.53
CA LEU A 151 2.67 -6.76 6.29
C LEU A 151 1.49 -7.04 7.25
N THR A 152 1.20 -8.31 7.52
CA THR A 152 0.16 -8.74 8.47
C THR A 152 0.76 -9.29 9.75
N ASP A 153 -0.03 -9.27 10.83
CA ASP A 153 0.37 -9.79 12.15
C ASP A 153 1.64 -9.14 12.74
N LEU A 154 1.89 -7.89 12.36
CA LEU A 154 3.03 -7.11 12.84
C LEU A 154 2.58 -6.08 13.89
N PRO A 155 3.40 -5.82 14.93
CA PRO A 155 3.06 -4.79 15.91
C PRO A 155 3.09 -3.40 15.27
N ASN A 156 2.11 -2.57 15.63
CA ASN A 156 2.00 -1.18 15.16
C ASN A 156 1.95 -1.02 13.63
N VAL A 157 1.44 -2.02 12.91
CA VAL A 157 1.28 -1.99 11.44
C VAL A 157 -0.16 -2.27 11.05
N THR A 158 -0.72 -1.39 10.24
CA THR A 158 -2.05 -1.51 9.64
C THR A 158 -2.11 -0.69 8.35
N GLY A 159 -3.27 -0.58 7.73
CA GLY A 159 -3.45 0.29 6.56
C GLY A 159 -4.61 -0.11 5.66
N THR A 160 -4.57 0.34 4.42
CA THR A 160 -5.60 0.10 3.41
C THR A 160 -5.10 -0.80 2.29
N SER A 161 -5.97 -1.69 1.83
CA SER A 161 -5.71 -2.58 0.70
C SER A 161 -6.62 -2.21 -0.48
N ASP A 162 -6.00 -2.15 -1.67
CA ASP A 162 -6.65 -2.02 -2.97
C ASP A 162 -6.76 -3.39 -3.67
N ALA A 163 -7.03 -4.45 -2.92
CA ALA A 163 -7.10 -5.82 -3.42
C ALA A 163 -7.92 -5.91 -4.72
N LEU A 164 -7.29 -6.44 -5.77
CA LEU A 164 -7.88 -6.49 -7.09
C LEU A 164 -8.79 -7.72 -7.24
N ASN A 165 -10.00 -7.52 -7.75
CA ASN A 165 -10.85 -8.62 -8.20
C ASN A 165 -10.47 -9.04 -9.63
N THR A 166 -9.35 -9.74 -9.76
CA THR A 166 -8.80 -10.17 -11.05
C THR A 166 -9.79 -11.01 -11.85
N ALA A 167 -10.52 -11.91 -11.20
CA ALA A 167 -11.53 -12.73 -11.88
C ALA A 167 -12.62 -11.88 -12.52
N PHE A 168 -13.06 -10.81 -11.85
CA PHE A 168 -14.06 -9.90 -12.42
C PHE A 168 -13.52 -9.12 -13.63
N ILE A 169 -12.26 -8.70 -13.62
CA ILE A 169 -11.63 -8.07 -14.79
C ILE A 169 -11.53 -9.05 -15.96
N MET A 170 -11.22 -10.31 -15.69
CA MET A 170 -11.25 -11.34 -16.73
C MET A 170 -12.69 -11.54 -17.26
N ASP A 171 -13.71 -11.59 -16.38
CA ASP A 171 -15.11 -11.66 -16.81
C ASP A 171 -15.51 -10.46 -17.67
N MET A 172 -15.04 -9.24 -17.36
CA MET A 172 -15.23 -8.06 -18.21
C MET A 172 -14.62 -8.25 -19.60
N MET A 173 -13.39 -8.76 -19.66
CA MET A 173 -12.68 -9.02 -20.92
C MET A 173 -13.49 -9.96 -21.83
N PHE A 174 -13.93 -11.10 -21.30
CA PHE A 174 -14.73 -12.07 -22.05
C PHE A 174 -16.18 -11.63 -22.31
N ALA A 175 -16.71 -10.69 -21.54
CA ALA A 175 -18.03 -10.10 -21.81
C ALA A 175 -17.99 -9.15 -23.03
N ILE A 176 -16.85 -8.53 -23.30
CA ILE A 176 -16.63 -7.66 -24.47
C ILE A 176 -16.28 -8.49 -25.70
N ASP A 177 -15.34 -9.41 -25.57
CA ASP A 177 -14.92 -10.29 -26.67
C ASP A 177 -14.86 -11.76 -26.20
N PRO A 178 -15.91 -12.54 -26.50
CA PRO A 178 -15.96 -13.96 -26.15
C PRO A 178 -15.05 -14.85 -27.03
N ASP A 179 -14.48 -14.31 -28.09
CA ASP A 179 -13.65 -15.05 -29.05
C ASP A 179 -12.15 -15.02 -28.69
N ILE A 180 -11.76 -14.33 -27.60
CA ILE A 180 -10.38 -14.28 -27.09
C ILE A 180 -9.87 -15.71 -26.83
N GLN A 181 -8.72 -16.05 -27.43
CA GLN A 181 -8.04 -17.34 -27.28
C GLN A 181 -6.74 -17.22 -26.50
N THR A 182 -6.11 -16.06 -26.50
CA THR A 182 -4.81 -15.85 -25.85
C THR A 182 -4.77 -14.49 -25.16
N VAL A 183 -4.46 -14.46 -23.87
CA VAL A 183 -4.30 -13.24 -23.07
C VAL A 183 -2.83 -12.98 -22.78
N GLY A 184 -2.38 -11.75 -23.00
CA GLY A 184 -1.09 -11.27 -22.55
C GLY A 184 -1.15 -10.87 -21.07
N LEU A 185 -0.19 -11.36 -20.27
CA LEU A 185 -0.01 -10.95 -18.87
C LEU A 185 1.26 -10.10 -18.81
N LEU A 186 1.07 -8.76 -18.69
CA LEU A 186 2.17 -7.80 -18.66
C LEU A 186 2.38 -7.30 -17.22
N TYR A 187 3.57 -7.51 -16.67
CA TYR A 187 3.85 -7.14 -15.28
C TYR A 187 5.36 -7.01 -15.00
N SER A 188 5.71 -6.48 -13.82
CA SER A 188 7.09 -6.41 -13.34
C SER A 188 7.35 -7.51 -12.29
N ASN A 189 8.48 -8.20 -12.44
CA ASN A 189 8.93 -9.17 -11.44
C ASN A 189 9.50 -8.50 -10.16
N SER A 190 9.71 -7.20 -10.18
CA SER A 190 10.18 -6.43 -9.02
C SER A 190 9.04 -5.88 -8.15
N GLU A 191 7.79 -6.08 -8.56
CA GLU A 191 6.59 -5.56 -7.90
C GLU A 191 5.85 -6.68 -7.15
N PRO A 192 5.92 -6.73 -5.79
CA PRO A 192 5.24 -7.78 -5.00
C PRO A 192 3.71 -7.73 -5.14
N ASN A 193 3.13 -6.55 -5.37
CA ASN A 193 1.70 -6.36 -5.61
C ASN A 193 1.19 -7.01 -6.91
N SER A 194 2.09 -7.39 -7.83
CA SER A 194 1.73 -8.09 -9.07
C SER A 194 1.62 -9.61 -8.90
N GLU A 195 2.21 -10.20 -7.85
CA GLU A 195 2.28 -11.66 -7.69
C GLU A 195 0.90 -12.32 -7.60
N THR A 196 0.07 -11.90 -6.65
CA THR A 196 -1.27 -12.48 -6.43
C THR A 196 -2.19 -12.26 -7.62
N PRO A 197 -2.37 -11.03 -8.18
CA PRO A 197 -3.24 -10.83 -9.34
C PRO A 197 -2.81 -11.60 -10.59
N ILE A 198 -1.51 -11.76 -10.83
CA ILE A 198 -1.01 -12.57 -11.96
C ILE A 198 -1.25 -14.06 -11.73
N ALA A 199 -1.08 -14.55 -10.50
CA ALA A 199 -1.41 -15.94 -10.17
C ALA A 199 -2.91 -16.22 -10.35
N ASP A 200 -3.77 -15.31 -9.91
CA ASP A 200 -5.22 -15.39 -10.07
C ASP A 200 -5.64 -15.35 -11.54
N ALA A 201 -5.04 -14.46 -12.35
CA ALA A 201 -5.29 -14.41 -13.79
C ALA A 201 -4.93 -15.73 -14.48
N LYS A 202 -3.76 -16.32 -14.17
CA LYS A 202 -3.36 -17.62 -14.70
C LYS A 202 -4.33 -18.70 -14.30
N ALA A 203 -4.71 -18.80 -13.03
CA ALA A 203 -5.65 -19.79 -12.54
C ALA A 203 -7.02 -19.68 -13.24
N TYR A 204 -7.53 -18.44 -13.43
CA TYR A 204 -8.76 -18.19 -14.15
C TYR A 204 -8.67 -18.65 -15.62
N LEU A 205 -7.60 -18.26 -16.32
CA LEU A 205 -7.41 -18.60 -17.73
C LEU A 205 -7.23 -20.11 -17.95
N GLU A 206 -6.49 -20.79 -17.05
CA GLU A 206 -6.31 -22.24 -17.05
C GLU A 206 -7.64 -22.98 -16.85
N GLU A 207 -8.50 -22.51 -15.91
CA GLU A 207 -9.84 -23.07 -15.69
C GLU A 207 -10.73 -22.95 -16.93
N LYS A 208 -10.63 -21.85 -17.65
CA LYS A 208 -11.37 -21.59 -18.89
C LYS A 208 -10.76 -22.26 -20.13
N GLY A 209 -9.54 -22.79 -20.02
CA GLY A 209 -8.81 -23.37 -21.16
C GLY A 209 -8.31 -22.34 -22.17
N ILE A 210 -8.10 -21.10 -21.72
CA ILE A 210 -7.58 -19.98 -22.52
C ILE A 210 -6.07 -19.93 -22.38
N ALA A 211 -5.35 -19.76 -23.49
CA ALA A 211 -3.90 -19.62 -23.48
C ALA A 211 -3.48 -18.25 -22.93
N TYR A 212 -2.28 -18.18 -22.34
CA TYR A 212 -1.70 -16.89 -21.96
C TYR A 212 -0.21 -16.81 -22.33
N VAL A 213 0.27 -15.58 -22.45
CA VAL A 213 1.67 -15.25 -22.72
C VAL A 213 2.11 -14.23 -21.68
N GLU A 214 3.13 -14.60 -20.91
CA GLU A 214 3.74 -13.68 -19.95
C GLU A 214 4.78 -12.81 -20.64
N ALA A 215 4.77 -11.50 -20.32
CA ALA A 215 5.79 -10.54 -20.72
C ALA A 215 6.13 -9.65 -19.52
N THR A 216 7.41 -9.53 -19.20
CA THR A 216 7.86 -8.82 -18.00
C THR A 216 8.90 -7.76 -18.32
N GLY A 217 8.85 -6.66 -17.54
CA GLY A 217 9.86 -5.59 -17.58
C GLY A 217 9.98 -4.93 -16.22
N ASN A 218 11.19 -4.62 -15.79
CA ASN A 218 11.48 -4.00 -14.49
C ASN A 218 11.96 -2.53 -14.64
N THR A 219 12.01 -2.05 -15.87
CA THR A 219 12.28 -0.66 -16.25
C THR A 219 11.38 -0.26 -17.41
N THR A 220 11.17 1.02 -17.62
CA THR A 220 10.37 1.54 -18.74
C THR A 220 10.80 0.96 -20.09
N ASP A 221 12.11 0.92 -20.38
CA ASP A 221 12.63 0.38 -21.65
C ASP A 221 12.35 -1.13 -21.80
N GLU A 222 12.45 -1.90 -20.71
CA GLU A 222 12.12 -3.32 -20.69
C GLU A 222 10.62 -3.54 -20.90
N VAL A 223 9.76 -2.72 -20.26
CA VAL A 223 8.30 -2.77 -20.44
C VAL A 223 7.92 -2.52 -21.91
N LEU A 224 8.47 -1.48 -22.56
CA LEU A 224 8.22 -1.20 -23.97
C LEU A 224 8.72 -2.31 -24.88
N THR A 225 9.81 -2.97 -24.53
CA THR A 225 10.28 -4.16 -25.23
C THR A 225 9.30 -5.33 -25.01
N ALA A 226 8.88 -5.57 -23.77
CA ALA A 226 7.96 -6.64 -23.40
C ALA A 226 6.62 -6.52 -24.12
N VAL A 227 5.99 -5.33 -24.10
CA VAL A 227 4.69 -5.11 -24.78
C VAL A 227 4.81 -5.35 -26.28
N SER A 228 5.89 -4.93 -26.93
CA SER A 228 6.13 -5.16 -28.35
C SER A 228 6.16 -6.65 -28.72
N THR A 229 6.52 -7.54 -27.78
CA THR A 229 6.51 -8.99 -28.01
C THR A 229 5.12 -9.61 -27.96
N LEU A 230 4.12 -8.89 -27.46
CA LEU A 230 2.74 -9.35 -27.31
C LEU A 230 1.91 -9.07 -28.57
N THR A 231 2.21 -8.00 -29.33
CA THR A 231 1.35 -7.44 -30.37
C THR A 231 0.91 -8.41 -31.47
N ASP A 232 1.72 -9.42 -31.79
CA ASP A 232 1.39 -10.45 -32.80
C ASP A 232 0.96 -11.79 -32.18
N ARG A 233 0.73 -11.87 -30.87
CA ARG A 233 0.62 -13.13 -30.15
C ARG A 233 -0.60 -13.26 -29.24
N VAL A 234 -1.29 -12.16 -28.95
CA VAL A 234 -2.38 -12.13 -27.99
C VAL A 234 -3.56 -11.33 -28.51
N ASP A 235 -4.75 -11.62 -28.01
CA ASP A 235 -6.00 -10.96 -28.39
C ASP A 235 -6.35 -9.82 -27.43
N ALA A 236 -5.93 -9.92 -26.17
CA ALA A 236 -6.09 -8.91 -25.14
C ALA A 236 -4.89 -8.93 -24.18
N VAL A 237 -4.67 -7.84 -23.45
CA VAL A 237 -3.64 -7.73 -22.43
C VAL A 237 -4.23 -7.35 -21.07
N PHE A 238 -3.73 -7.98 -20.01
CA PHE A 238 -3.99 -7.62 -18.63
C PHE A 238 -2.71 -7.21 -17.92
N THR A 239 -2.79 -6.14 -17.11
CA THR A 239 -1.77 -5.75 -16.12
C THR A 239 -2.45 -5.49 -14.78
N PRO A 240 -1.86 -5.89 -13.64
CA PRO A 240 -2.37 -5.54 -12.32
C PRO A 240 -2.09 -4.06 -11.98
N THR A 241 -2.17 -3.69 -10.69
CA THR A 241 -1.77 -2.38 -10.16
C THR A 241 -0.23 -2.25 -10.07
N ASP A 242 0.45 -2.49 -11.18
CA ASP A 242 1.92 -2.54 -11.28
C ASP A 242 2.50 -1.14 -11.50
N ASN A 243 3.33 -0.68 -10.54
CA ASN A 243 3.87 0.69 -10.57
C ASN A 243 4.88 0.91 -11.71
N VAL A 244 5.65 -0.14 -12.07
CA VAL A 244 6.61 -0.05 -13.18
C VAL A 244 5.88 0.04 -14.52
N ILE A 245 4.83 -0.76 -14.71
CA ILE A 245 3.99 -0.70 -15.92
C ILE A 245 3.24 0.64 -15.97
N MET A 246 2.73 1.14 -14.82
CA MET A 246 2.06 2.44 -14.73
C MET A 246 2.97 3.59 -15.21
N GLY A 247 4.26 3.55 -14.86
CA GLY A 247 5.25 4.53 -15.33
C GLY A 247 5.45 4.56 -16.86
N ALA A 248 4.91 3.57 -17.59
CA ALA A 248 4.95 3.46 -19.05
C ALA A 248 3.55 3.36 -19.67
N ALA A 249 2.48 3.54 -18.89
CA ALA A 249 1.11 3.17 -19.27
C ALA A 249 0.63 3.78 -20.58
N GLY A 250 0.90 5.06 -20.83
CA GLY A 250 0.52 5.74 -22.08
C GLY A 250 1.14 5.08 -23.31
N ALA A 251 2.44 4.82 -23.29
CA ALA A 251 3.13 4.18 -24.42
C ALA A 251 2.74 2.70 -24.59
N VAL A 252 2.43 2.00 -23.49
CA VAL A 252 1.88 0.63 -23.53
C VAL A 252 0.50 0.65 -24.18
N ALA A 253 -0.39 1.55 -23.77
CA ALA A 253 -1.74 1.68 -24.29
C ALA A 253 -1.74 2.05 -25.78
N GLU A 254 -0.91 3.01 -26.20
CA GLU A 254 -0.72 3.37 -27.61
C GLU A 254 -0.29 2.16 -28.45
N THR A 255 0.77 1.45 -27.99
CA THR A 255 1.31 0.27 -28.69
C THR A 255 0.24 -0.82 -28.88
N LEU A 256 -0.56 -1.09 -27.85
CA LEU A 256 -1.60 -2.12 -27.90
C LEU A 256 -2.81 -1.67 -28.74
N THR A 257 -3.23 -0.41 -28.61
CA THR A 257 -4.33 0.16 -29.41
C THR A 257 -4.00 0.17 -30.90
N ASP A 258 -2.77 0.55 -31.27
CA ASP A 258 -2.28 0.53 -32.64
C ASP A 258 -2.24 -0.90 -33.22
N ALA A 259 -2.02 -1.90 -32.37
CA ALA A 259 -2.08 -3.31 -32.74
C ALA A 259 -3.51 -3.89 -32.75
N GLY A 260 -4.54 -3.12 -32.37
CA GLY A 260 -5.92 -3.58 -32.26
C GLY A 260 -6.20 -4.48 -31.06
N ILE A 261 -5.39 -4.38 -29.98
CA ILE A 261 -5.45 -5.24 -28.79
C ILE A 261 -6.05 -4.45 -27.63
N SER A 262 -7.08 -4.99 -26.99
CA SER A 262 -7.69 -4.40 -25.81
C SER A 262 -6.80 -4.55 -24.59
N PHE A 263 -6.62 -3.45 -23.84
CA PHE A 263 -5.77 -3.39 -22.65
C PHE A 263 -6.62 -3.19 -21.39
N TYR A 264 -6.63 -4.18 -20.52
CA TYR A 264 -7.30 -4.16 -19.21
C TYR A 264 -6.27 -4.00 -18.10
N ALA A 265 -6.59 -3.19 -17.12
CA ALA A 265 -5.63 -2.85 -16.07
C ALA A 265 -6.25 -2.87 -14.66
N GLY A 266 -5.40 -2.80 -13.63
CA GLY A 266 -5.80 -2.87 -12.23
C GLY A 266 -6.31 -1.54 -11.64
N ALA A 267 -6.11 -0.40 -12.32
CA ALA A 267 -6.45 0.92 -11.79
C ALA A 267 -6.99 1.85 -12.88
N ASP A 268 -7.79 2.83 -12.48
CA ASP A 268 -8.39 3.84 -13.36
C ASP A 268 -7.37 4.80 -13.97
N SER A 269 -6.24 5.04 -13.29
CA SER A 269 -5.11 5.80 -13.82
C SER A 269 -4.51 5.19 -15.10
N PHE A 270 -4.52 3.85 -15.25
CA PHE A 270 -4.18 3.21 -16.52
C PHE A 270 -5.18 3.56 -17.60
N VAL A 271 -6.47 3.62 -17.24
CA VAL A 271 -7.55 3.93 -18.17
C VAL A 271 -7.47 5.38 -18.64
N THR A 272 -7.18 6.32 -17.75
CA THR A 272 -6.90 7.71 -18.10
C THR A 272 -5.59 7.88 -18.89
N SER A 273 -4.68 6.91 -18.82
CA SER A 273 -3.47 6.85 -19.65
C SER A 273 -3.68 6.11 -20.99
N GLY A 274 -4.91 5.66 -21.29
CA GLY A 274 -5.25 5.05 -22.58
C GLY A 274 -5.56 3.55 -22.55
N ALA A 275 -5.48 2.85 -21.39
CA ALA A 275 -6.01 1.49 -21.29
C ALA A 275 -7.53 1.48 -21.54
N PHE A 276 -8.07 0.36 -22.03
CA PHE A 276 -9.49 0.27 -22.39
C PHE A 276 -10.39 0.31 -21.16
N ALA A 277 -10.15 -0.53 -20.16
CA ALA A 277 -11.01 -0.61 -18.99
C ALA A 277 -10.31 -1.20 -17.75
N THR A 278 -10.88 -0.88 -16.60
CA THR A 278 -10.54 -1.47 -15.29
C THR A 278 -11.78 -1.77 -14.47
N CYS A 279 -11.60 -2.55 -13.39
CA CYS A 279 -12.52 -2.59 -12.26
C CYS A 279 -11.70 -2.46 -10.97
N GLY A 280 -11.72 -1.30 -10.37
CA GLY A 280 -10.84 -0.93 -9.26
C GLY A 280 -11.57 -0.29 -8.08
N VAL A 281 -10.80 0.39 -7.25
CA VAL A 281 -11.22 1.18 -6.09
C VAL A 281 -11.13 2.68 -6.41
N ASN A 282 -11.70 3.52 -5.53
CA ASN A 282 -11.48 4.97 -5.56
C ASN A 282 -10.23 5.30 -4.73
N TYR A 283 -9.20 5.85 -5.36
CA TYR A 283 -7.93 6.16 -4.69
C TYR A 283 -7.99 7.42 -3.82
N THR A 284 -8.87 8.36 -4.12
CA THR A 284 -9.15 9.50 -3.23
C THR A 284 -9.77 9.01 -1.91
N ASP A 285 -10.78 8.13 -1.97
CA ASP A 285 -11.40 7.55 -0.76
C ASP A 285 -10.39 6.70 0.02
N LEU A 286 -9.53 5.95 -0.67
CA LEU A 286 -8.47 5.15 -0.06
C LEU A 286 -7.47 6.02 0.71
N GLY A 287 -6.99 7.10 0.09
CA GLY A 287 -6.06 8.04 0.73
C GLY A 287 -6.66 8.68 1.97
N SER A 288 -7.90 9.18 1.87
CA SER A 288 -8.61 9.78 3.01
C SER A 288 -8.80 8.78 4.15
N TYR A 289 -9.22 7.55 3.84
CA TYR A 289 -9.39 6.50 4.85
C TYR A 289 -8.07 6.12 5.54
N THR A 290 -6.96 6.08 4.78
CA THR A 290 -5.63 5.81 5.34
C THR A 290 -5.20 6.91 6.31
N ALA A 291 -5.44 8.18 5.97
CA ALA A 291 -5.14 9.30 6.86
C ALA A 291 -5.97 9.26 8.14
N ASP A 292 -7.27 8.95 8.04
CA ASP A 292 -8.15 8.73 9.20
C ASP A 292 -7.59 7.66 10.13
N MET A 293 -7.19 6.50 9.59
CA MET A 293 -6.58 5.42 10.37
C MET A 293 -5.31 5.88 11.09
N ALA A 294 -4.46 6.68 10.42
CA ALA A 294 -3.23 7.18 11.00
C ALA A 294 -3.50 8.17 12.16
N VAL A 295 -4.43 9.09 11.98
CA VAL A 295 -4.82 10.05 13.03
C VAL A 295 -5.48 9.33 14.20
N ASP A 296 -6.37 8.36 13.94
CA ASP A 296 -7.01 7.57 15.00
C ASP A 296 -5.99 6.77 15.81
N ALA A 297 -4.97 6.18 15.15
CA ALA A 297 -3.89 5.50 15.83
C ALA A 297 -3.07 6.45 16.74
N LEU A 298 -2.79 7.67 16.27
CA LEU A 298 -2.08 8.69 17.06
C LEU A 298 -2.90 9.18 18.26
N LEU A 299 -4.20 9.40 18.08
CA LEU A 299 -5.08 9.90 19.14
C LEU A 299 -5.41 8.84 20.19
N SER A 300 -5.61 7.59 19.78
CA SER A 300 -5.91 6.48 20.70
C SER A 300 -4.67 5.89 21.35
N GLY A 301 -3.50 5.98 20.69
CA GLY A 301 -2.28 5.26 21.06
C GLY A 301 -2.36 3.75 20.75
N GLU A 302 -3.34 3.33 19.95
CA GLU A 302 -3.56 1.92 19.57
C GLU A 302 -3.64 1.81 18.05
N VAL A 303 -2.90 0.88 17.46
CA VAL A 303 -2.95 0.56 16.02
C VAL A 303 -3.85 -0.67 15.85
N PRO A 304 -4.89 -0.61 14.99
CA PRO A 304 -5.72 -1.77 14.69
C PRO A 304 -4.88 -2.95 14.16
N ALA A 305 -5.22 -4.16 14.60
CA ALA A 305 -4.52 -5.36 14.12
C ALA A 305 -4.89 -5.73 12.68
N ASP A 306 -6.12 -5.39 12.29
CA ASP A 306 -6.65 -5.69 10.95
C ASP A 306 -6.48 -4.47 10.04
N TYR A 307 -6.11 -4.72 8.80
CA TYR A 307 -6.12 -3.72 7.74
C TYR A 307 -7.52 -3.60 7.11
N HIS A 308 -7.79 -2.51 6.42
CA HIS A 308 -9.05 -2.28 5.73
C HIS A 308 -8.92 -2.59 4.23
N VAL A 309 -9.79 -3.45 3.71
CA VAL A 309 -9.91 -3.68 2.27
C VAL A 309 -10.93 -2.70 1.72
N MET A 310 -10.51 -1.86 0.77
CA MET A 310 -11.39 -0.87 0.15
C MET A 310 -12.50 -1.53 -0.66
N ASP A 311 -13.67 -0.93 -0.63
CA ASP A 311 -14.77 -1.33 -1.52
C ASP A 311 -14.37 -1.08 -2.97
N GLY A 312 -14.37 -2.13 -3.77
CA GLY A 312 -14.05 -2.09 -5.20
C GLY A 312 -15.30 -2.17 -6.06
N GLY A 313 -15.12 -2.60 -7.31
CA GLY A 313 -16.23 -2.82 -8.24
C GLY A 313 -16.61 -1.60 -9.06
N ILE A 314 -15.76 -0.58 -9.10
CA ILE A 314 -15.93 0.59 -9.97
C ILE A 314 -15.35 0.24 -11.34
N ILE A 315 -16.22 0.08 -12.35
CA ILE A 315 -15.77 -0.06 -13.73
C ILE A 315 -15.51 1.34 -14.31
N THR A 316 -14.28 1.54 -14.78
CA THR A 316 -13.88 2.73 -15.54
C THR A 316 -13.52 2.32 -16.97
N VAL A 317 -14.00 3.08 -17.97
CA VAL A 317 -13.79 2.82 -19.40
C VAL A 317 -13.25 4.06 -20.10
N ASN A 318 -12.21 3.89 -20.92
CA ASN A 318 -11.75 4.94 -21.83
C ASN A 318 -12.56 4.92 -23.12
N THR A 319 -13.36 5.97 -23.33
CA THR A 319 -14.26 6.06 -24.49
C THR A 319 -13.52 6.30 -25.81
N GLU A 320 -12.35 6.92 -25.78
CA GLU A 320 -11.51 7.14 -26.97
C GLU A 320 -10.86 5.82 -27.40
N THR A 321 -10.31 5.05 -26.47
CA THR A 321 -9.74 3.72 -26.74
C THR A 321 -10.82 2.74 -27.20
N ALA A 322 -12.01 2.77 -26.56
CA ALA A 322 -13.15 1.98 -27.01
C ALA A 322 -13.51 2.28 -28.46
N ALA A 323 -13.56 3.56 -28.86
CA ALA A 323 -13.85 3.98 -30.24
C ALA A 323 -12.72 3.59 -31.20
N ALA A 324 -11.45 3.71 -30.81
CA ALA A 324 -10.31 3.34 -31.64
C ALA A 324 -10.26 1.83 -31.95
N LEU A 325 -10.69 1.00 -31.00
CA LEU A 325 -10.74 -0.46 -31.11
C LEU A 325 -12.09 -0.97 -31.66
N ASP A 326 -13.06 -0.10 -31.96
CA ASP A 326 -14.45 -0.45 -32.35
C ASP A 326 -15.14 -1.38 -31.34
N LEU A 327 -14.89 -1.19 -30.06
CA LEU A 327 -15.42 -1.98 -28.94
C LEU A 327 -16.65 -1.34 -28.32
N SER A 328 -17.70 -2.15 -28.11
CA SER A 328 -18.89 -1.74 -27.36
C SER A 328 -18.80 -2.25 -25.93
N TYR A 329 -18.81 -1.34 -24.95
CA TYR A 329 -18.78 -1.69 -23.53
C TYR A 329 -20.17 -1.74 -22.86
N ASN A 330 -21.25 -1.83 -23.65
CA ASN A 330 -22.62 -1.96 -23.12
C ASN A 330 -22.80 -3.17 -22.19
N ALA A 331 -21.98 -4.22 -22.34
CA ALA A 331 -22.01 -5.39 -21.46
C ALA A 331 -21.73 -5.02 -19.99
N PHE A 332 -20.90 -4.02 -19.75
CA PHE A 332 -20.51 -3.59 -18.40
C PHE A 332 -21.68 -3.06 -17.57
N THR A 333 -22.69 -2.44 -18.21
CA THR A 333 -23.90 -1.96 -17.52
C THR A 333 -24.77 -3.09 -16.95
N ASN A 334 -24.51 -4.34 -17.36
CA ASN A 334 -25.15 -5.51 -16.76
C ASN A 334 -24.32 -6.13 -15.63
N MET A 335 -23.09 -5.68 -15.46
CA MET A 335 -22.16 -6.20 -14.45
C MET A 335 -22.13 -5.34 -13.18
N VAL A 336 -22.29 -4.01 -13.36
CA VAL A 336 -22.34 -3.03 -12.25
C VAL A 336 -23.43 -1.97 -12.50
N ASP A 337 -23.85 -1.29 -11.42
CA ASP A 337 -24.90 -0.27 -11.48
C ASP A 337 -24.43 1.03 -12.17
N ASN A 338 -23.12 1.34 -12.11
CA ASN A 338 -22.55 2.55 -12.67
C ASN A 338 -21.20 2.27 -13.34
N VAL A 339 -21.04 2.74 -14.55
CA VAL A 339 -19.79 2.71 -15.33
C VAL A 339 -19.27 4.14 -15.46
N VAL A 340 -18.06 4.36 -15.01
CA VAL A 340 -17.37 5.67 -15.14
C VAL A 340 -16.74 5.76 -16.52
N GLU A 341 -17.08 6.79 -17.28
CA GLU A 341 -16.52 7.05 -18.59
C GLU A 341 -15.45 8.14 -18.50
N VAL A 342 -14.27 7.87 -19.04
CA VAL A 342 -13.15 8.80 -19.11
C VAL A 342 -12.63 8.93 -20.55
N THR A 343 -11.80 9.94 -20.76
CA THR A 343 -10.98 10.10 -21.97
C THR A 343 -9.51 10.05 -21.56
N THR A 344 -8.63 9.85 -22.53
CA THR A 344 -7.19 9.89 -22.28
C THR A 344 -6.80 11.30 -21.80
N ALA A 345 -6.08 11.37 -20.70
CA ALA A 345 -5.58 12.63 -20.16
C ALA A 345 -4.60 13.27 -21.16
N ALA A 346 -4.71 14.57 -21.36
CA ALA A 346 -3.71 15.28 -22.15
C ALA A 346 -2.39 15.33 -21.35
N GLU A 347 -1.28 14.95 -22.01
CA GLU A 347 0.07 15.07 -21.45
C GLU A 347 0.46 16.54 -21.13
#